data_9faacc9226aca403eb4afe8f99eed9ed
#
_entry.id   9faacc9226aca403eb4afe8f99eed9ed
#
_cell.length_a   1.000
_cell.length_b   1.000
_cell.length_c   1.000
_cell.angle_alpha   90.00
_cell.angle_beta   90.00
_cell.angle_gamma   90.00
#
_symmetry.space_group_name_H-M   'P 1'
#
loop_
_entity.id
_entity.type
_entity.pdbx_description
1 polymer ?
#
loop_
_entity_poly.entity_id
_entity_poly.type
_entity_poly.pdbx_seq_one_letter_code
_entity_poly.pdbx_strand_id
1 'polypeptide(L)'
;MLGVTGSIAAYKAADLTSRLTRQGASVHAVMTADALRFITPLAFKTLSRHPVVTDLYDEEEGWKPTHIRLADEADLLLIAPATANTIAKIALGIADDALSCIALALNPHAKILAAPAMNGKMWLHPATQQNVATLKARGVVFIGPEEGMLSCGYEGLGRLWDVEKIAVRALELLMQRSKIHV
;
A
#
# COMPACT_ATOMS: atom_id res chain seq x y z
N MET A 1 -1.83 7.12 -4.32
CA MET A 1 -2.70 6.01 -3.83
C MET A 1 -2.11 5.38 -2.58
N LEU A 2 -2.94 5.05 -1.58
CA LEU A 2 -2.54 4.33 -0.37
C LEU A 2 -3.36 3.03 -0.26
N GLY A 3 -2.71 1.90 -0.48
CA GLY A 3 -3.27 0.56 -0.27
C GLY A 3 -3.10 0.13 1.18
N VAL A 4 -4.21 -0.20 1.85
CA VAL A 4 -4.23 -0.68 3.24
C VAL A 4 -4.70 -2.12 3.27
N THR A 5 -3.88 -3.02 3.84
CA THR A 5 -4.15 -4.47 3.81
C THR A 5 -4.31 -5.06 5.22
N GLY A 6 -4.82 -6.29 5.31
CA GLY A 6 -5.23 -6.93 6.55
C GLY A 6 -4.11 -7.32 7.51
N SER A 7 -3.59 -6.36 8.22
CA SER A 7 -2.57 -6.53 9.27
C SER A 7 -2.96 -5.73 10.50
N ILE A 8 -2.56 -6.17 11.68
CA ILE A 8 -2.71 -5.37 12.91
C ILE A 8 -2.08 -3.97 12.75
N ALA A 9 -1.06 -3.84 11.90
CA ALA A 9 -0.42 -2.55 11.62
C ALA A 9 -1.28 -1.59 10.76
N ALA A 10 -2.48 -1.99 10.30
CA ALA A 10 -3.37 -1.15 9.50
C ALA A 10 -3.76 0.16 10.21
N TYR A 11 -3.84 0.18 11.55
CA TYR A 11 -4.12 1.41 12.30
C TYR A 11 -3.07 2.51 12.06
N LYS A 12 -1.82 2.12 11.77
CA LYS A 12 -0.74 3.06 11.48
C LYS A 12 -0.90 3.77 10.14
N ALA A 13 -1.67 3.18 9.22
CA ALA A 13 -1.95 3.79 7.92
C ALA A 13 -2.79 5.07 8.05
N ALA A 14 -3.55 5.23 9.13
CA ALA A 14 -4.26 6.49 9.41
C ALA A 14 -3.27 7.64 9.74
N ASP A 15 -2.26 7.40 10.58
CA ASP A 15 -1.20 8.38 10.83
C ASP A 15 -0.40 8.69 9.54
N LEU A 16 -0.07 7.65 8.75
CA LEU A 16 0.58 7.83 7.46
C LEU A 16 -0.24 8.71 6.51
N THR A 17 -1.56 8.49 6.43
CA THR A 17 -2.47 9.33 5.64
C THR A 17 -2.40 10.79 6.10
N SER A 18 -2.51 11.04 7.41
CA SER A 18 -2.42 12.39 7.98
C SER A 18 -1.10 13.08 7.67
N ARG A 19 0.02 12.37 7.76
CA ARG A 19 1.36 12.92 7.46
C ARG A 19 1.50 13.29 5.99
N LEU A 20 1.13 12.39 5.08
CA LEU A 20 1.20 12.63 3.64
C LEU A 20 0.32 13.80 3.22
N THR A 21 -0.93 13.86 3.72
CA THR A 21 -1.86 14.97 3.43
C THR A 21 -1.33 16.31 3.92
N ARG A 22 -0.75 16.36 5.13
CA ARG A 22 -0.12 17.59 5.65
C ARG A 22 1.08 18.06 4.84
N GLN A 23 1.76 17.15 4.16
CA GLN A 23 2.87 17.45 3.25
C GLN A 23 2.40 17.79 1.81
N GLY A 24 1.08 17.96 1.61
CA GLY A 24 0.50 18.38 0.34
C GLY A 24 0.20 17.25 -0.65
N ALA A 25 0.36 15.98 -0.26
CA ALA A 25 -0.01 14.87 -1.12
C ALA A 25 -1.54 14.68 -1.17
N SER A 26 -2.09 14.46 -2.37
CA SER A 26 -3.47 13.99 -2.56
C SER A 26 -3.51 12.48 -2.29
N VAL A 27 -4.10 12.07 -1.16
CA VAL A 27 -4.12 10.67 -0.72
C VAL A 27 -5.47 10.05 -1.02
N HIS A 28 -5.50 9.03 -1.88
CA HIS A 28 -6.68 8.20 -2.16
C HIS A 28 -6.45 6.82 -1.53
N ALA A 29 -7.26 6.46 -0.55
CA ALA A 29 -7.13 5.20 0.17
C ALA A 29 -7.95 4.09 -0.49
N VAL A 30 -7.33 2.91 -0.61
CA VAL A 30 -7.97 1.67 -1.06
C VAL A 30 -7.73 0.60 0.01
N MET A 31 -8.79 0.00 0.52
CA MET A 31 -8.72 -0.97 1.62
C MET A 31 -9.15 -2.35 1.15
N THR A 32 -8.36 -3.36 1.46
CA THR A 32 -8.82 -4.76 1.26
C THR A 32 -9.89 -5.12 2.28
N ALA A 33 -10.72 -6.12 1.96
CA ALA A 33 -11.75 -6.64 2.87
C ALA A 33 -11.17 -7.03 4.25
N ASP A 34 -9.96 -7.59 4.29
CA ASP A 34 -9.28 -7.91 5.54
C ASP A 34 -8.83 -6.67 6.31
N ALA A 35 -8.51 -5.56 5.65
CA ALA A 35 -8.14 -4.32 6.33
C ALA A 35 -9.32 -3.74 7.12
N LEU A 36 -10.55 -3.90 6.62
CA LEU A 36 -11.77 -3.43 7.28
C LEU A 36 -12.02 -4.08 8.66
N ARG A 37 -11.38 -5.22 8.92
CA ARG A 37 -11.42 -5.89 10.22
C ARG A 37 -10.58 -5.22 11.29
N PHE A 38 -9.63 -4.37 10.91
CA PHE A 38 -8.69 -3.70 11.81
C PHE A 38 -8.95 -2.20 11.96
N ILE A 39 -9.46 -1.55 10.92
CA ILE A 39 -9.72 -0.11 10.92
C ILE A 39 -10.87 0.22 9.96
N THR A 40 -11.66 1.23 10.29
CA THR A 40 -12.80 1.65 9.45
C THR A 40 -12.39 2.64 8.37
N PRO A 41 -13.08 2.66 7.21
CA PRO A 41 -12.83 3.62 6.13
C PRO A 41 -13.01 5.08 6.56
N LEU A 42 -13.84 5.35 7.56
CA LEU A 42 -14.14 6.69 8.03
C LEU A 42 -12.87 7.47 8.44
N ALA A 43 -11.91 6.80 9.07
CA ALA A 43 -10.65 7.42 9.45
C ALA A 43 -9.90 7.97 8.21
N PHE A 44 -9.80 7.17 7.17
CA PHE A 44 -9.12 7.57 5.92
C PHE A 44 -9.88 8.64 5.17
N LYS A 45 -11.21 8.51 5.04
CA LYS A 45 -12.06 9.51 4.40
C LYS A 45 -11.90 10.89 5.05
N THR A 46 -11.89 10.92 6.39
CA THR A 46 -11.74 12.17 7.14
C THR A 46 -10.37 12.80 6.97
N LEU A 47 -9.31 11.98 7.04
CA LEU A 47 -7.92 12.47 6.99
C LEU A 47 -7.47 12.85 5.58
N SER A 48 -7.89 12.10 4.57
CA SER A 48 -7.53 12.37 3.17
C SER A 48 -8.46 13.37 2.49
N ARG A 49 -9.72 13.52 2.97
CA ARG A 49 -10.81 14.29 2.35
C ARG A 49 -11.24 13.71 0.98
N HIS A 50 -10.96 12.44 0.74
CA HIS A 50 -11.35 11.71 -0.46
C HIS A 50 -12.20 10.49 -0.10
N PRO A 51 -13.05 10.01 -1.02
CA PRO A 51 -13.68 8.71 -0.90
C PRO A 51 -12.66 7.59 -0.67
N VAL A 52 -13.08 6.53 0.00
CA VAL A 52 -12.25 5.34 0.26
C VAL A 52 -12.84 4.18 -0.51
N VAL A 53 -12.04 3.55 -1.37
CA VAL A 53 -12.47 2.37 -2.12
C VAL A 53 -12.31 1.13 -1.24
N THR A 54 -13.38 0.38 -1.05
CA THR A 54 -13.42 -0.83 -0.23
C THR A 54 -13.86 -2.08 -0.99
N ASP A 55 -14.49 -1.88 -2.13
CA ASP A 55 -14.97 -2.96 -3.00
C ASP A 55 -14.57 -2.65 -4.46
N LEU A 56 -14.32 -3.68 -5.25
CA LEU A 56 -13.97 -3.55 -6.67
C LEU A 56 -15.15 -3.01 -7.49
N TYR A 57 -16.36 -3.29 -7.07
CA TYR A 57 -17.62 -2.92 -7.75
C TYR A 57 -18.31 -1.70 -7.12
N ASP A 58 -17.64 -1.03 -6.17
CA ASP A 58 -18.11 0.25 -5.61
C ASP A 58 -17.74 1.36 -6.60
N GLU A 59 -18.67 1.61 -7.53
CA GLU A 59 -18.46 2.56 -8.64
C GLU A 59 -18.90 3.97 -8.23
N GLU A 60 -18.05 4.94 -8.52
CA GLU A 60 -18.43 6.35 -8.50
C GLU A 60 -19.26 6.69 -9.76
N GLU A 61 -19.92 7.84 -9.77
CA GLU A 61 -20.65 8.31 -10.96
C GLU A 61 -19.69 8.45 -12.16
N GLY A 62 -20.08 7.85 -13.27
CA GLY A 62 -19.32 7.91 -14.54
C GLY A 62 -19.28 6.57 -15.27
N TRP A 63 -18.66 6.57 -16.45
CA TRP A 63 -18.56 5.35 -17.29
C TRP A 63 -17.26 4.58 -17.06
N LYS A 64 -16.24 5.23 -16.47
CA LYS A 64 -14.93 4.64 -16.27
C LYS A 64 -14.86 3.97 -14.89
N PRO A 65 -14.50 2.68 -14.82
CA PRO A 65 -14.38 1.99 -13.55
C PRO A 65 -13.44 2.71 -12.60
N THR A 66 -13.85 2.86 -11.34
CA THR A 66 -13.12 3.61 -10.31
C THR A 66 -11.68 3.13 -10.16
N HIS A 67 -11.43 1.81 -10.15
CA HIS A 67 -10.08 1.25 -10.02
C HIS A 67 -9.18 1.59 -11.22
N ILE A 68 -9.73 1.68 -12.46
CA ILE A 68 -8.96 2.09 -13.65
C ILE A 68 -8.65 3.57 -13.61
N ARG A 69 -9.63 4.42 -13.26
CA ARG A 69 -9.39 5.86 -13.11
C ARG A 69 -8.29 6.14 -12.11
N LEU A 70 -8.36 5.52 -10.93
CA LEU A 70 -7.36 5.69 -9.88
C LEU A 70 -5.98 5.14 -10.27
N ALA A 71 -5.91 4.06 -11.04
CA ALA A 71 -4.65 3.51 -11.54
C ALA A 71 -3.97 4.46 -12.55
N ASP A 72 -4.76 5.09 -13.42
CA ASP A 72 -4.25 6.05 -14.42
C ASP A 72 -3.78 7.36 -13.78
N GLU A 73 -4.49 7.85 -12.75
CA GLU A 73 -4.20 9.11 -12.06
C GLU A 73 -3.08 8.99 -11.01
N ALA A 74 -2.71 7.77 -10.62
CA ALA A 74 -1.74 7.56 -9.56
C ALA A 74 -0.32 7.98 -9.96
N ASP A 75 0.33 8.76 -9.09
CA ASP A 75 1.76 9.06 -9.16
C ASP A 75 2.60 8.02 -8.41
N LEU A 76 2.04 7.46 -7.37
CA LEU A 76 2.64 6.44 -6.52
C LEU A 76 1.55 5.53 -5.96
N LEU A 77 1.76 4.22 -5.97
CA LEU A 77 1.01 3.26 -5.17
C LEU A 77 1.84 2.87 -3.95
N LEU A 78 1.50 3.43 -2.80
CA LEU A 78 2.05 3.05 -1.50
C LEU A 78 1.17 1.97 -0.88
N ILE A 79 1.72 0.80 -0.56
CA ILE A 79 1.02 -0.29 0.13
C ILE A 79 1.59 -0.41 1.54
N ALA A 80 0.82 0.05 2.53
CA ALA A 80 1.25 0.11 3.93
C ALA A 80 0.05 -0.07 4.89
N PRO A 81 0.02 -1.19 5.62
CA PRO A 81 0.92 -2.34 5.58
C PRO A 81 0.74 -3.21 4.32
N ALA A 82 1.81 -3.84 3.85
CA ALA A 82 1.77 -4.85 2.80
C ALA A 82 1.86 -6.26 3.41
N THR A 83 0.77 -7.03 3.36
CA THR A 83 0.73 -8.42 3.84
C THR A 83 1.36 -9.38 2.85
N ALA A 84 1.74 -10.59 3.32
CA ALA A 84 2.23 -11.66 2.45
C ALA A 84 1.22 -12.02 1.35
N ASN A 85 -0.09 -12.00 1.65
CA ASN A 85 -1.16 -12.24 0.69
C ASN A 85 -1.12 -11.21 -0.45
N THR A 86 -1.10 -9.92 -0.13
CA THR A 86 -1.08 -8.84 -1.12
C THR A 86 0.20 -8.87 -1.95
N ILE A 87 1.37 -9.10 -1.32
CA ILE A 87 2.65 -9.26 -2.01
C ILE A 87 2.57 -10.43 -3.01
N ALA A 88 1.99 -11.57 -2.61
CA ALA A 88 1.82 -12.73 -3.48
C ALA A 88 0.87 -12.43 -4.65
N LYS A 89 -0.28 -11.81 -4.40
CA LYS A 89 -1.25 -11.43 -5.45
C LYS A 89 -0.58 -10.58 -6.53
N ILE A 90 0.10 -9.50 -6.13
CA ILE A 90 0.75 -8.59 -7.07
C ILE A 90 1.90 -9.31 -7.82
N ALA A 91 2.67 -10.17 -7.15
CA ALA A 91 3.75 -10.93 -7.79
C ALA A 91 3.25 -11.90 -8.86
N LEU A 92 2.07 -12.49 -8.63
CA LEU A 92 1.45 -13.48 -9.51
C LEU A 92 0.44 -12.87 -10.51
N GLY A 93 0.15 -11.55 -10.42
CA GLY A 93 -0.84 -10.89 -11.27
C GLY A 93 -2.28 -11.27 -10.93
N ILE A 94 -2.57 -11.63 -9.68
CA ILE A 94 -3.94 -11.89 -9.22
C ILE A 94 -4.62 -10.55 -8.93
N ALA A 95 -5.76 -10.31 -9.59
CA ALA A 95 -6.52 -9.07 -9.52
C ALA A 95 -7.98 -9.37 -9.14
N ASP A 96 -8.21 -9.76 -7.89
CA ASP A 96 -9.50 -10.20 -7.34
C ASP A 96 -10.08 -9.22 -6.30
N ASP A 97 -9.40 -8.10 -6.07
CA ASP A 97 -9.88 -6.98 -5.25
C ASP A 97 -9.44 -5.64 -5.87
N ALA A 98 -10.03 -4.53 -5.40
CA ALA A 98 -9.77 -3.20 -5.96
C ALA A 98 -8.28 -2.83 -5.91
N LEU A 99 -7.57 -3.16 -4.82
CA LEU A 99 -6.14 -2.85 -4.67
C LEU A 99 -5.27 -3.63 -5.66
N SER A 100 -5.52 -4.93 -5.81
CA SER A 100 -4.77 -5.78 -6.74
C SER A 100 -5.07 -5.43 -8.21
N CYS A 101 -6.32 -5.05 -8.54
CA CYS A 101 -6.67 -4.52 -9.86
C CYS A 101 -5.93 -3.21 -10.15
N ILE A 102 -5.92 -2.25 -9.21
CA ILE A 102 -5.17 -0.99 -9.35
C ILE A 102 -3.68 -1.27 -9.54
N ALA A 103 -3.10 -2.17 -8.75
CA ALA A 103 -1.68 -2.49 -8.87
C ALA A 103 -1.30 -3.09 -10.23
N LEU A 104 -2.19 -3.90 -10.83
CA LEU A 104 -1.98 -4.50 -12.14
C LEU A 104 -2.22 -3.51 -13.29
N ALA A 105 -3.18 -2.58 -13.13
CA ALA A 105 -3.53 -1.56 -14.12
C ALA A 105 -2.75 -0.24 -13.95
N LEU A 106 -1.83 -0.18 -13.00
CA LEU A 106 -1.10 1.05 -12.64
C LEU A 106 -0.37 1.62 -13.87
N ASN A 107 -0.48 2.93 -14.07
CA ASN A 107 0.20 3.57 -15.18
C ASN A 107 1.72 3.33 -15.12
N PRO A 108 2.41 3.15 -16.28
CA PRO A 108 3.83 2.75 -16.31
C PRO A 108 4.79 3.74 -15.67
N HIS A 109 4.36 4.98 -15.44
CA HIS A 109 5.19 6.03 -14.84
C HIS A 109 5.08 6.07 -13.33
N ALA A 110 4.04 5.47 -12.75
CA ALA A 110 3.90 5.37 -11.31
C ALA A 110 4.79 4.27 -10.74
N LYS A 111 5.31 4.49 -9.56
CA LYS A 111 6.07 3.47 -8.81
C LYS A 111 5.19 2.80 -7.76
N ILE A 112 5.58 1.59 -7.38
CA ILE A 112 5.00 0.91 -6.22
C ILE A 112 6.01 0.95 -5.08
N LEU A 113 5.59 1.44 -3.90
CA LEU A 113 6.32 1.35 -2.63
C LEU A 113 5.57 0.42 -1.70
N ALA A 114 6.18 -0.68 -1.29
CA ALA A 114 5.60 -1.64 -0.38
C ALA A 114 6.30 -1.60 0.99
N ALA A 115 5.52 -1.47 2.06
CA ALA A 115 5.98 -1.53 3.45
C ALA A 115 5.43 -2.82 4.11
N PRO A 116 6.19 -3.92 4.15
CA PRO A 116 5.74 -5.19 4.67
C PRO A 116 5.42 -5.14 6.17
N ALA A 117 4.36 -5.85 6.57
CA ALA A 117 4.05 -6.11 7.97
C ALA A 117 3.37 -7.48 8.14
N MET A 118 4.06 -8.41 8.76
CA MET A 118 3.60 -9.79 8.98
C MET A 118 4.40 -10.46 10.08
N ASN A 119 3.99 -11.67 10.47
CA ASN A 119 4.79 -12.51 11.35
C ASN A 119 6.17 -12.80 10.75
N GLY A 120 7.23 -12.83 11.56
CA GLY A 120 8.59 -13.01 11.09
C GLY A 120 8.81 -14.32 10.33
N LYS A 121 8.15 -15.41 10.73
CA LYS A 121 8.21 -16.70 10.01
C LYS A 121 7.57 -16.59 8.62
N MET A 122 6.50 -15.82 8.50
CA MET A 122 5.85 -15.54 7.21
C MET A 122 6.77 -14.71 6.31
N TRP A 123 7.43 -13.70 6.88
CA TRP A 123 8.38 -12.88 6.13
C TRP A 123 9.55 -13.69 5.60
N LEU A 124 10.16 -14.52 6.46
CA LEU A 124 11.31 -15.35 6.10
C LEU A 124 10.96 -16.59 5.27
N HIS A 125 9.67 -16.86 5.07
CA HIS A 125 9.24 -18.02 4.28
C HIS A 125 9.73 -17.91 2.83
N PRO A 126 10.30 -19.00 2.25
CA PRO A 126 10.85 -18.98 0.89
C PRO A 126 9.86 -18.43 -0.16
N ALA A 127 8.58 -18.79 -0.08
CA ALA A 127 7.56 -18.29 -1.00
C ALA A 127 7.39 -16.75 -0.90
N THR A 128 7.40 -16.18 0.31
CA THR A 128 7.33 -14.72 0.50
C THR A 128 8.57 -14.06 -0.07
N GLN A 129 9.75 -14.57 0.22
CA GLN A 129 11.02 -14.03 -0.30
C GLN A 129 11.10 -14.12 -1.82
N GLN A 130 10.60 -15.21 -2.42
CA GLN A 130 10.52 -15.35 -3.88
C GLN A 130 9.60 -14.28 -4.49
N ASN A 131 8.42 -14.03 -3.90
CA ASN A 131 7.49 -13.00 -4.36
C ASN A 131 8.11 -11.60 -4.24
N VAL A 132 8.79 -11.31 -3.13
CA VAL A 132 9.52 -10.05 -2.94
C VAL A 132 10.61 -9.87 -3.98
N ALA A 133 11.41 -10.90 -4.26
CA ALA A 133 12.45 -10.87 -5.28
C ALA A 133 11.86 -10.59 -6.68
N THR A 134 10.75 -11.26 -7.02
CA THR A 134 10.02 -11.04 -8.28
C THR A 134 9.56 -9.60 -8.42
N LEU A 135 8.96 -9.04 -7.36
CA LEU A 135 8.48 -7.65 -7.38
C LEU A 135 9.62 -6.63 -7.44
N LYS A 136 10.72 -6.87 -6.71
CA LYS A 136 11.92 -6.03 -6.82
C LYS A 136 12.50 -6.01 -8.23
N ALA A 137 12.56 -7.16 -8.89
CA ALA A 137 13.00 -7.26 -10.29
C ALA A 137 12.08 -6.49 -11.27
N ARG A 138 10.80 -6.30 -10.91
CA ARG A 138 9.83 -5.48 -11.64
C ARG A 138 9.83 -3.99 -11.22
N GLY A 139 10.75 -3.56 -10.37
CA GLY A 139 10.89 -2.16 -9.97
C GLY A 139 10.08 -1.75 -8.74
N VAL A 140 9.42 -2.67 -8.04
CA VAL A 140 8.75 -2.37 -6.77
C VAL A 140 9.81 -2.06 -5.71
N VAL A 141 9.65 -0.91 -5.06
CA VAL A 141 10.50 -0.49 -3.93
C VAL A 141 9.94 -1.07 -2.64
N PHE A 142 10.80 -1.66 -1.82
CA PHE A 142 10.44 -2.16 -0.50
C PHE A 142 11.11 -1.33 0.59
N ILE A 143 10.37 -1.04 1.68
CA ILE A 143 10.89 -0.39 2.87
C ILE A 143 10.52 -1.21 4.11
N GLY A 144 11.51 -1.70 4.83
CA GLY A 144 11.31 -2.64 5.94
C GLY A 144 11.18 -4.10 5.45
N PRO A 145 10.61 -4.99 6.28
CA PRO A 145 10.11 -4.70 7.63
C PRO A 145 11.21 -4.44 8.65
N GLU A 146 10.82 -3.91 9.84
CA GLU A 146 11.73 -3.72 10.98
C GLU A 146 11.77 -4.95 11.89
N GLU A 147 12.88 -5.06 12.63
CA GLU A 147 12.95 -5.91 13.81
C GLU A 147 12.24 -5.26 15.00
N GLY A 148 11.72 -6.07 15.90
CA GLY A 148 11.11 -5.61 17.14
C GLY A 148 10.07 -6.58 17.68
N MET A 149 9.41 -6.18 18.76
CA MET A 149 8.33 -6.94 19.35
C MET A 149 7.17 -7.06 18.36
N LEU A 150 6.80 -8.29 18.05
CA LEU A 150 5.67 -8.62 17.18
C LEU A 150 4.42 -8.88 18.03
N SER A 151 3.24 -8.65 17.46
CA SER A 151 1.95 -8.86 18.15
C SER A 151 1.71 -10.29 18.61
N CYS A 152 2.48 -11.24 18.10
CA CYS A 152 2.47 -12.65 18.52
C CYS A 152 3.39 -12.95 19.72
N GLY A 153 3.97 -11.93 20.37
CA GLY A 153 4.65 -12.04 21.65
C GLY A 153 6.13 -12.42 21.60
N TYR A 154 6.80 -12.31 20.47
CA TYR A 154 8.26 -12.48 20.38
C TYR A 154 8.90 -11.38 19.53
N GLU A 155 10.19 -11.16 19.75
CA GLU A 155 10.99 -10.25 18.93
C GLU A 155 11.40 -10.92 17.62
N GLY A 156 11.35 -10.16 16.54
CA GLY A 156 11.74 -10.64 15.22
C GLY A 156 11.50 -9.65 14.11
N LEU A 157 11.96 -10.01 12.93
CA LEU A 157 11.77 -9.23 11.70
C LEU A 157 10.34 -9.42 11.18
N GLY A 158 9.57 -8.33 11.02
CA GLY A 158 8.19 -8.43 10.52
C GLY A 158 7.30 -7.24 10.88
N ARG A 159 7.81 -6.32 11.71
CA ARG A 159 7.09 -5.11 12.10
C ARG A 159 7.04 -4.09 10.96
N LEU A 160 5.89 -3.43 10.80
CA LEU A 160 5.81 -2.30 9.85
C LEU A 160 6.89 -1.27 10.19
N TRP A 161 7.61 -0.82 9.17
CA TRP A 161 8.61 0.23 9.29
C TRP A 161 8.03 1.49 9.95
N ASP A 162 8.90 2.35 10.45
CA ASP A 162 8.50 3.63 11.04
C ASP A 162 7.67 4.46 10.07
N VAL A 163 6.54 4.97 10.53
CA VAL A 163 5.56 5.68 9.67
C VAL A 163 6.13 6.96 9.07
N GLU A 164 6.96 7.67 9.84
CA GLU A 164 7.61 8.89 9.36
C GLU A 164 8.60 8.58 8.23
N LYS A 165 9.40 7.54 8.40
CA LYS A 165 10.34 7.10 7.36
C LYS A 165 9.62 6.60 6.10
N ILE A 166 8.47 5.92 6.26
CA ILE A 166 7.62 5.53 5.12
C ILE A 166 7.12 6.77 4.38
N ALA A 167 6.62 7.79 5.12
CA ALA A 167 6.13 9.02 4.52
C ALA A 167 7.24 9.77 3.77
N VAL A 168 8.42 9.92 4.38
CA VAL A 168 9.59 10.54 3.74
C VAL A 168 9.94 9.81 2.45
N ARG A 169 10.02 8.46 2.49
CA ARG A 169 10.37 7.67 1.31
C ARG A 169 9.34 7.80 0.19
N ALA A 170 8.07 7.84 0.53
CA ALA A 170 6.99 8.05 -0.44
C ALA A 170 7.12 9.42 -1.14
N LEU A 171 7.38 10.48 -0.36
CA LEU A 171 7.56 11.84 -0.89
C LEU A 171 8.82 11.96 -1.77
N GLU A 172 9.92 11.31 -1.41
CA GLU A 172 11.12 11.26 -2.25
C GLU A 172 10.84 10.64 -3.63
N LEU A 173 10.06 9.53 -3.66
CA LEU A 173 9.68 8.88 -4.91
C LEU A 173 8.78 9.77 -5.78
N LEU A 174 7.85 10.51 -5.18
CA LEU A 174 7.02 11.49 -5.86
C LEU A 174 7.84 12.63 -6.45
N MET A 175 8.81 13.18 -5.69
CA MET A 175 9.68 14.27 -6.16
C MET A 175 10.63 13.84 -7.30
N GLN A 176 11.09 12.59 -7.29
CA GLN A 176 11.93 12.05 -8.36
C GLN A 176 11.18 12.01 -9.70
N ARG A 177 9.86 11.77 -9.68
CA ARG A 177 9.02 11.78 -10.88
C ARG A 177 8.89 13.19 -11.47
N SER A 178 8.65 14.20 -10.64
CA SER A 178 8.47 15.59 -11.08
C SER A 178 9.67 16.14 -11.85
N LYS A 179 10.87 15.58 -11.64
CA LYS A 179 12.11 16.00 -12.35
C LYS A 179 12.28 15.35 -13.72
N ILE A 180 11.51 14.32 -14.06
CA ILE A 180 11.62 13.60 -15.34
C ILE A 180 10.71 14.23 -16.40
N HIS A 181 9.78 15.08 -16.00
CA HIS A 181 8.81 15.73 -16.87
C HIS A 181 9.07 17.23 -17.10
N VAL A 182 10.26 17.73 -16.78
CA VAL A 182 10.83 19.02 -17.14
C VAL A 182 12.02 18.78 -18.12
#